data_ab62f9bc449ffccd36b7a9ae85b5c2b4
#
_entry.id   ab62f9bc449ffccd36b7a9ae85b5c2b4
#
_cell.length_a   1.000
_cell.length_b   1.000
_cell.length_c   1.000
_cell.angle_alpha   90.00
_cell.angle_beta   90.00
_cell.angle_gamma   90.00
#
_symmetry.space_group_name_H-M   'P 1'
#
loop_
_entity.id
_entity.type
_entity.pdbx_description
1 polymer ?
#
loop_
_entity_poly.entity_id
_entity_poly.type
_entity_poly.pdbx_seq_one_letter_code
_entity_poly.pdbx_strand_id
1 'polypeptide(L)'
;MVHFMYNIGGCYMNKVVLVISDLHIPYHHKDSFAFLKEVKKVFKPDTVINIGDLLDFHAISMHDSDPDLPSPGNELSIARQYIRELESVFPDVTEVHSNHSSLVYRRAIKYG
;
A
#
# COMPACT_ATOMS: atom_id res chain seq x y z
N MET A 1 -3.60 -1.76 7.34
CA MET A 1 -4.77 -2.49 7.83
C MET A 1 -5.56 -3.08 6.67
N VAL A 2 -6.20 -4.19 6.89
CA VAL A 2 -6.97 -4.89 5.86
C VAL A 2 -8.44 -4.91 6.26
N HIS A 3 -9.32 -4.52 5.33
CA HIS A 3 -10.76 -4.52 5.54
C HIS A 3 -11.43 -5.40 4.48
N PHE A 4 -12.51 -6.07 4.89
CA PHE A 4 -13.36 -6.84 3.99
C PHE A 4 -14.70 -6.16 3.83
N MET A 5 -15.15 -6.05 2.59
CA MET A 5 -16.47 -5.55 2.27
C MET A 5 -17.20 -6.59 1.44
N TYR A 6 -18.44 -6.87 1.83
CA TYR A 6 -19.34 -7.71 1.06
C TYR A 6 -20.36 -6.83 0.36
N ASN A 7 -20.45 -6.94 -0.93
CA ASN A 7 -21.52 -6.29 -1.66
C ASN A 7 -22.69 -7.26 -1.78
N ILE A 8 -23.74 -6.96 -1.06
CA ILE A 8 -24.95 -7.77 -1.04
C ILE A 8 -26.01 -7.23 -2.01
N GLY A 9 -25.66 -6.21 -2.80
CA GLY A 9 -26.62 -5.40 -3.54
C GLY A 9 -27.25 -6.01 -4.79
N GLY A 10 -27.06 -7.29 -5.08
CA GLY A 10 -27.65 -7.88 -6.25
C GLY A 10 -28.05 -9.34 -6.05
N CYS A 11 -29.16 -9.74 -6.64
CA CYS A 11 -29.64 -11.11 -6.61
C CYS A 11 -28.67 -12.14 -7.22
N TYR A 12 -27.56 -11.69 -7.84
CA TYR A 12 -26.84 -12.53 -8.77
C TYR A 12 -25.40 -12.84 -8.44
N MET A 13 -24.69 -12.03 -7.65
CA MET A 13 -23.32 -12.34 -7.23
C MET A 13 -22.90 -11.61 -5.97
N ASN A 14 -22.46 -12.39 -5.00
CA ASN A 14 -21.72 -11.85 -3.86
C ASN A 14 -20.29 -11.56 -4.33
N LYS A 15 -19.90 -10.28 -4.36
CA LYS A 15 -18.52 -9.88 -4.62
C LYS A 15 -17.79 -9.64 -3.31
N VAL A 16 -16.59 -10.17 -3.22
CA VAL A 16 -15.68 -9.90 -2.10
C VAL A 16 -14.69 -8.83 -2.55
N VAL A 17 -14.68 -7.71 -1.87
CA VAL A 17 -13.72 -6.63 -2.08
C VAL A 17 -12.76 -6.61 -0.90
N LEU A 18 -11.47 -6.72 -1.21
CA LEU A 18 -10.41 -6.52 -0.22
C LEU A 18 -9.94 -5.08 -0.27
N VAL A 19 -10.04 -4.39 0.84
CA VAL A 19 -9.53 -3.04 0.99
C VAL A 19 -8.26 -3.07 1.84
N ILE A 20 -7.15 -2.59 1.28
CA ILE A 20 -5.86 -2.49 1.94
C ILE A 20 -5.57 -1.02 2.21
N SER A 21 -4.97 -0.73 3.35
CA SER A 21 -4.59 0.63 3.74
C SER A 21 -3.37 0.64 4.63
N ASP A 22 -2.62 1.73 4.60
CA ASP A 22 -1.57 2.04 5.57
C ASP A 22 -0.46 0.98 5.68
N LEU A 23 -0.01 0.44 4.56
CA LEU A 23 1.15 -0.45 4.57
C LEU A 23 2.44 0.28 4.94
N HIS A 24 2.61 1.52 4.48
CA HIS A 24 3.80 2.32 4.74
C HIS A 24 5.11 1.61 4.36
N ILE A 25 5.15 1.05 3.16
CA ILE A 25 6.32 0.36 2.64
C ILE A 25 7.50 1.34 2.54
N PRO A 26 8.71 1.00 2.97
CA PRO A 26 9.18 -0.33 3.39
C PRO A 26 9.06 -0.63 4.89
N TYR A 27 8.37 0.19 5.66
CA TYR A 27 8.26 0.06 7.12
C TYR A 27 7.02 -0.73 7.57
N HIS A 28 6.42 -1.48 6.66
CA HIS A 28 5.29 -2.37 6.97
C HIS A 28 5.68 -3.45 7.98
N HIS A 29 4.70 -3.98 8.67
CA HIS A 29 4.93 -5.11 9.57
C HIS A 29 5.48 -6.31 8.79
N LYS A 30 6.46 -7.00 9.36
CA LYS A 30 7.14 -8.13 8.72
C LYS A 30 6.22 -9.26 8.24
N ASP A 31 5.07 -9.43 8.90
CA ASP A 31 4.11 -10.47 8.57
C ASP A 31 2.98 -10.01 7.63
N SER A 32 3.02 -8.74 7.18
CA SER A 32 1.95 -8.16 6.36
C SER A 32 1.70 -8.94 5.07
N PHE A 33 2.75 -9.29 4.34
CA PHE A 33 2.59 -10.00 3.07
C PHE A 33 2.13 -11.43 3.27
N ALA A 34 2.64 -12.12 4.29
CA ALA A 34 2.18 -13.46 4.64
C ALA A 34 0.70 -13.45 5.01
N PHE A 35 0.28 -12.45 5.78
CA PHE A 35 -1.12 -12.24 6.14
C PHE A 35 -2.00 -11.97 4.91
N LEU A 36 -1.57 -11.09 4.02
CA LEU A 36 -2.29 -10.77 2.79
C LEU A 36 -2.44 -11.98 1.86
N LYS A 37 -1.41 -12.81 1.77
CA LYS A 37 -1.48 -14.07 1.01
C LYS A 37 -2.52 -15.04 1.60
N GLU A 38 -2.57 -15.14 2.92
CA GLU A 38 -3.57 -15.97 3.61
C GLU A 38 -4.99 -15.42 3.42
N VAL A 39 -5.15 -14.11 3.52
CA VAL A 39 -6.41 -13.42 3.25
C VAL A 39 -6.91 -13.73 1.83
N LYS A 40 -6.02 -13.61 0.84
CA LYS A 40 -6.35 -13.95 -0.55
C LYS A 40 -6.81 -15.39 -0.69
N LYS A 41 -6.13 -16.31 -0.04
CA LYS A 41 -6.42 -17.74 -0.10
C LYS A 41 -7.78 -18.08 0.51
N VAL A 42 -8.10 -17.50 1.67
CA VAL A 42 -9.31 -17.80 2.43
C VAL A 42 -10.54 -17.11 1.81
N PHE A 43 -10.42 -15.84 1.48
CA PHE A 43 -11.56 -15.01 1.05
C PHE A 43 -11.71 -14.88 -0.46
N LYS A 44 -10.68 -15.17 -1.22
CA LYS A 44 -10.69 -15.12 -2.70
C LYS A 44 -11.33 -13.82 -3.24
N PRO A 45 -10.76 -12.64 -2.92
CA PRO A 45 -11.35 -11.38 -3.32
C PRO A 45 -11.45 -11.26 -4.84
N ASP A 46 -12.57 -10.73 -5.31
CA ASP A 46 -12.79 -10.42 -6.73
C ASP A 46 -12.12 -9.11 -7.13
N THR A 47 -12.03 -8.19 -6.19
CA THR A 47 -11.45 -6.87 -6.37
C THR A 47 -10.58 -6.52 -5.18
N VAL A 48 -9.43 -5.91 -5.45
CA VAL A 48 -8.50 -5.44 -4.41
C VAL A 48 -8.24 -3.95 -4.61
N ILE A 49 -8.45 -3.17 -3.57
CA ILE A 49 -8.26 -1.72 -3.59
C ILE A 49 -7.30 -1.34 -2.47
N ASN A 50 -6.28 -0.56 -2.79
CA ASN A 50 -5.45 0.10 -1.81
C ASN A 50 -5.90 1.56 -1.70
N ILE A 51 -6.43 1.93 -0.55
CA ILE A 51 -7.01 3.27 -0.34
C ILE A 51 -6.00 4.30 0.16
N GLY A 52 -4.72 3.95 0.23
CA GLY A 52 -3.69 4.94 0.47
C GLY A 52 -2.59 4.49 1.41
N ASP A 53 -1.60 5.37 1.48
CA ASP A 53 -0.41 5.22 2.32
C ASP A 53 0.33 3.89 2.09
N LEU A 54 0.44 3.51 0.80
CA LEU A 54 1.20 2.35 0.37
C LEU A 54 2.68 2.54 0.66
N LEU A 55 3.20 3.72 0.32
CA LEU A 55 4.59 4.10 0.54
C LEU A 55 4.69 5.09 1.71
N ASP A 56 5.71 4.93 2.52
CA ASP A 56 5.93 5.82 3.67
C ASP A 56 6.59 7.15 3.28
N PHE A 57 7.63 7.12 2.44
CA PHE A 57 8.45 8.27 2.08
C PHE A 57 8.97 9.04 3.29
N HIS A 58 9.40 8.31 4.32
CA HIS A 58 9.88 8.91 5.57
C HIS A 58 10.96 9.97 5.34
N ALA A 59 11.94 9.67 4.51
CA ALA A 59 13.09 10.54 4.26
C ALA A 59 12.74 11.87 3.56
N ILE A 60 11.56 11.98 2.96
CA ILE A 60 11.06 13.21 2.33
C ILE A 60 9.85 13.79 3.04
N SER A 61 9.50 13.25 4.21
CA SER A 61 8.43 13.76 5.06
C SER A 61 8.68 15.22 5.46
N MET A 62 7.62 15.95 5.77
CA MET A 62 7.68 17.31 6.32
C MET A 62 8.14 17.34 7.78
N HIS A 63 8.18 16.19 8.43
CA HIS A 63 8.69 16.02 9.78
C HIS A 63 10.21 15.79 9.77
N ASP A 64 10.84 15.95 10.95
CA ASP A 64 12.26 15.67 11.10
C ASP A 64 12.56 14.21 10.74
N SER A 65 13.57 14.03 9.90
CA SER A 65 13.98 12.70 9.47
C SER A 65 14.90 12.07 10.51
N ASP A 66 14.70 10.79 10.77
CA ASP A 66 15.62 10.00 11.57
C ASP A 66 16.89 9.73 10.73
N PRO A 67 18.08 10.17 11.20
CA PRO A 67 19.31 9.98 10.45
C PRO A 67 19.73 8.50 10.26
N ASP A 68 19.18 7.61 11.09
CA ASP A 68 19.47 6.18 11.03
C ASP A 68 18.62 5.44 9.98
N LEU A 69 17.64 6.13 9.39
CA LEU A 69 16.81 5.57 8.32
C LEU A 69 17.37 5.82 6.93
N PRO A 70 17.00 5.00 5.93
CA PRO A 70 17.50 5.12 4.57
C PRO A 70 17.24 6.50 3.95
N SER A 71 18.14 6.93 3.07
CA SER A 71 17.91 8.09 2.21
C SER A 71 16.69 7.87 1.29
N PRO A 72 16.11 8.94 0.69
CA PRO A 72 14.97 8.80 -0.22
C PRO A 72 15.21 7.82 -1.36
N GLY A 73 16.40 7.81 -1.94
CA GLY A 73 16.74 6.88 -3.01
C GLY A 73 16.81 5.42 -2.54
N ASN A 74 17.42 5.20 -1.38
CA ASN A 74 17.50 3.87 -0.78
C ASN A 74 16.13 3.36 -0.35
N GLU A 75 15.32 4.22 0.28
CA GLU A 75 13.96 3.89 0.66
C GLU A 75 13.13 3.45 -0.56
N LEU A 76 13.22 4.20 -1.65
CA LEU A 76 12.50 3.86 -2.89
C LEU A 76 13.00 2.55 -3.50
N SER A 77 14.32 2.31 -3.49
CA SER A 77 14.90 1.07 -4.00
C SER A 77 14.41 -0.16 -3.23
N ILE A 78 14.40 -0.07 -1.91
CA ILE A 78 13.88 -1.14 -1.04
C ILE A 78 12.37 -1.31 -1.27
N ALA A 79 11.64 -0.21 -1.31
CA ALA A 79 10.18 -0.22 -1.50
C ALA A 79 9.77 -0.88 -2.82
N ARG A 80 10.53 -0.69 -3.89
CA ARG A 80 10.25 -1.32 -5.19
C ARG A 80 10.20 -2.84 -5.11
N GLN A 81 11.05 -3.45 -4.29
CA GLN A 81 11.06 -4.90 -4.11
C GLN A 81 9.75 -5.38 -3.47
N TYR A 82 9.29 -4.67 -2.44
CA TYR A 82 8.04 -5.00 -1.76
C TYR A 82 6.81 -4.71 -2.63
N ILE A 83 6.85 -3.64 -3.42
CA ILE A 83 5.78 -3.34 -4.38
C ILE A 83 5.63 -4.46 -5.40
N ARG A 84 6.75 -4.96 -5.94
CA ARG A 84 6.73 -6.11 -6.85
C ARG A 84 6.15 -7.36 -6.19
N GLU A 85 6.45 -7.58 -4.92
CA GLU A 85 5.85 -8.68 -4.17
C GLU A 85 4.35 -8.48 -4.01
N LEU A 86 3.90 -7.28 -3.66
CA LEU A 86 2.47 -6.96 -3.58
C LEU A 86 1.76 -7.19 -4.92
N GLU A 87 2.34 -6.70 -6.01
CA GLU A 87 1.81 -6.90 -7.37
C GLU A 87 1.77 -8.37 -7.76
N SER A 88 2.71 -9.19 -7.30
CA SER A 88 2.70 -10.62 -7.55
C SER A 88 1.55 -11.33 -6.82
N VAL A 89 1.18 -10.83 -5.66
CA VAL A 89 0.04 -11.35 -4.89
C VAL A 89 -1.30 -10.85 -5.45
N PHE A 90 -1.36 -9.57 -5.80
CA PHE A 90 -2.56 -8.90 -6.29
C PHE A 90 -2.26 -8.15 -7.60
N PRO A 91 -2.22 -8.85 -8.75
CA PRO A 91 -1.84 -8.22 -10.03
C PRO A 91 -2.76 -7.08 -10.47
N ASP A 92 -4.02 -7.13 -10.07
CA ASP A 92 -5.06 -6.17 -10.48
C ASP A 92 -5.45 -5.20 -9.36
N VAL A 93 -4.55 -4.96 -8.40
CA VAL A 93 -4.82 -4.00 -7.33
C VAL A 93 -4.99 -2.59 -7.87
N THR A 94 -6.07 -1.92 -7.45
CA THR A 94 -6.31 -0.51 -7.74
C THR A 94 -5.81 0.35 -6.60
N GLU A 95 -4.97 1.33 -6.90
CA GLU A 95 -4.44 2.25 -5.90
C GLU A 95 -5.15 3.59 -5.94
N VAL A 96 -5.57 4.06 -4.77
CA VAL A 96 -6.12 5.39 -4.59
C VAL A 96 -5.04 6.33 -4.06
N HIS A 97 -5.01 7.53 -4.58
CA HIS A 97 -4.03 8.55 -4.19
C HIS A 97 -4.12 8.87 -2.70
N SER A 98 -2.96 9.00 -2.04
CA SER A 98 -2.87 9.25 -0.61
C SER A 98 -1.92 10.42 -0.29
N ASN A 99 -1.93 10.86 0.97
CA ASN A 99 -1.02 11.90 1.47
C ASN A 99 0.44 11.50 1.32
N HIS A 100 0.83 10.30 1.71
CA HIS A 100 2.21 9.83 1.61
C HIS A 100 2.64 9.66 0.15
N SER A 101 1.78 9.14 -0.70
CA SER A 101 2.06 9.01 -2.13
C SER A 101 2.24 10.36 -2.83
N SER A 102 1.63 11.42 -2.31
CA SER A 102 1.74 12.79 -2.87
C SER A 102 2.93 13.59 -2.34
N LEU A 103 3.66 13.10 -1.34
CA LEU A 103 4.76 13.83 -0.71
C LEU A 103 5.86 14.21 -1.71
N VAL A 104 6.22 13.30 -2.61
CA VAL A 104 7.23 13.56 -3.65
C VAL A 104 6.83 14.75 -4.51
N TYR A 105 5.59 14.74 -4.99
CA TYR A 105 5.05 15.81 -5.83
C TYR A 105 5.01 17.16 -5.09
N ARG A 106 4.49 17.16 -3.87
CA ARG A 106 4.41 18.37 -3.04
C ARG A 106 5.80 18.94 -2.74
N ARG A 107 6.77 18.05 -2.48
CA ARG A 107 8.15 18.45 -2.25
C ARG A 107 8.78 19.08 -3.49
N ALA A 108 8.56 18.49 -4.66
CA ALA A 108 9.03 19.00 -5.93
C ALA A 108 8.47 20.40 -6.22
N ILE A 109 7.18 20.63 -5.98
CA ILE A 109 6.57 21.96 -6.14
C ILE A 109 7.21 23.00 -5.20
N LYS A 110 7.46 22.62 -3.95
CA LYS A 110 7.97 23.54 -2.92
C LYS A 110 9.44 23.89 -3.09
N TYR A 111 10.26 22.95 -3.51
CA TYR A 111 11.73 23.10 -3.54
C TYR A 111 12.35 22.96 -4.92
N GLY A 112 11.54 22.81 -5.90
CA GLY A 112 11.98 22.83 -7.27
C GLY A 112 12.53 21.66 -7.89
#